data_8e0f91e734bc2747d5831eec15d04b8f
#
_entry.id   8e0f91e734bc2747d5831eec15d04b8f
#
_cell.length_a   1.000
_cell.length_b   1.000
_cell.length_c   1.000
_cell.angle_alpha   90.00
_cell.angle_beta   90.00
_cell.angle_gamma   90.00
#
_symmetry.space_group_name_H-M   'P 1'
#
loop_
_entity.id
_entity.type
_entity.pdbx_description
1 polymer ?
#
loop_
_entity_poly.entity_id
_entity_poly.type
_entity_poly.pdbx_seq_one_letter_code
_entity_poly.pdbx_strand_id
1 'polypeptide(L)'
;RPMKRMPRILLVNKFYYPRGGDCICMINLEALLRRLGYEVAVYSMVYSQNLPSEMSGYFASEISFSDGLKNKTRAACRIFGLGDIKKSFKKILNDFRPDIVHFHNIHSYLSPVVVKLAKEYGCRTVWTLHDYKLLCPSYNCLCQGKICEACFTDRFQVFRRKCMKGSRIASALAY
;
A
#
# COMPACT_ATOMS: atom_id res chain seq x y z
N ARG A 1 -3.60 25.58 29.65
CA ARG A 1 -4.08 24.81 28.48
C ARG A 1 -3.54 23.39 28.66
N PRO A 2 -4.41 22.34 28.64
CA PRO A 2 -3.90 20.98 28.69
C PRO A 2 -2.94 20.76 27.54
N MET A 3 -1.76 20.19 27.80
CA MET A 3 -0.81 19.82 26.74
C MET A 3 -1.53 18.81 25.83
N LYS A 4 -1.78 19.24 24.59
CA LYS A 4 -2.40 18.38 23.57
C LYS A 4 -1.40 17.26 23.27
N ARG A 5 -1.76 16.00 23.55
CA ARG A 5 -0.84 14.86 23.25
C ARG A 5 -0.42 14.89 21.78
N MET A 6 0.79 14.47 21.52
CA MET A 6 1.27 14.29 20.16
C MET A 6 0.40 13.24 19.43
N PRO A 7 0.04 13.47 18.17
CA PRO A 7 -0.75 12.50 17.41
C PRO A 7 0.01 11.19 17.21
N ARG A 8 -0.71 10.08 17.26
CA ARG A 8 -0.22 8.74 16.94
C ARG A 8 -0.30 8.52 15.44
N ILE A 9 0.78 8.07 14.82
CA ILE A 9 0.90 7.96 13.37
C ILE A 9 1.12 6.49 12.99
N LEU A 10 0.26 5.97 12.11
CA LEU A 10 0.42 4.66 11.50
C LEU A 10 0.94 4.84 10.07
N LEU A 11 2.16 4.40 9.79
CA LEU A 11 2.74 4.36 8.46
C LEU A 11 2.37 3.03 7.79
N VAL A 12 1.92 3.08 6.54
CA VAL A 12 1.43 1.90 5.81
C VAL A 12 2.13 1.80 4.46
N ASN A 13 2.88 0.73 4.25
CA ASN A 13 3.53 0.42 2.98
C ASN A 13 3.54 -1.09 2.73
N LYS A 14 3.56 -1.51 1.46
CA LYS A 14 3.58 -2.94 1.08
C LYS A 14 4.81 -3.69 1.60
N PHE A 15 5.98 -3.05 1.71
CA PHE A 15 7.23 -3.64 2.20
C PHE A 15 7.83 -2.79 3.32
N TYR A 16 8.44 -3.45 4.31
CA TYR A 16 9.12 -2.77 5.42
C TYR A 16 10.60 -3.19 5.51
N TYR A 17 11.30 -3.06 4.39
CA TYR A 17 12.75 -3.24 4.28
C TYR A 17 13.30 -2.37 3.13
N PRO A 18 14.61 -2.05 3.09
CA PRO A 18 15.20 -1.18 2.07
C PRO A 18 15.22 -1.83 0.69
N ARG A 19 14.07 -1.84 -0.01
CA ARG A 19 13.91 -2.44 -1.33
C ARG A 19 13.98 -1.43 -2.46
N GLY A 20 13.40 -0.26 -2.26
CA GLY A 20 13.27 0.78 -3.28
C GLY A 20 12.93 2.13 -2.67
N GLY A 21 12.78 3.15 -3.52
CA GLY A 21 12.60 4.53 -3.07
C GLY A 21 11.40 4.75 -2.15
N ASP A 22 10.28 4.08 -2.40
CA ASP A 22 9.08 4.13 -1.56
C ASP A 22 9.35 3.59 -0.14
N CYS A 23 10.07 2.47 -0.05
CA CYS A 23 10.42 1.86 1.24
C CYS A 23 11.42 2.71 2.01
N ILE A 24 12.48 3.19 1.36
CA ILE A 24 13.51 4.06 1.96
C ILE A 24 12.88 5.36 2.45
N CYS A 25 12.00 5.97 1.64
CA CYS A 25 11.26 7.18 2.01
C CYS A 25 10.45 6.97 3.30
N MET A 26 9.68 5.89 3.39
CA MET A 26 8.88 5.59 4.58
C MET A 26 9.74 5.30 5.81
N ILE A 27 10.82 4.52 5.67
CA ILE A 27 11.72 4.19 6.78
C ILE A 27 12.40 5.46 7.33
N ASN A 28 12.85 6.35 6.44
CA ASN A 28 13.44 7.63 6.85
C ASN A 28 12.40 8.54 7.51
N LEU A 29 11.16 8.54 7.02
CA LEU A 29 10.07 9.29 7.64
C LEU A 29 9.73 8.75 9.03
N GLU A 30 9.69 7.43 9.22
CA GLU A 30 9.51 6.81 10.53
C GLU A 30 10.59 7.27 11.51
N ALA A 31 11.87 7.18 11.12
CA ALA A 31 12.99 7.60 11.94
C ALA A 31 12.89 9.08 12.31
N LEU A 32 12.51 9.93 11.36
CA LEU A 32 12.30 11.37 11.60
C LEU A 32 11.17 11.62 12.60
N LEU A 33 10.01 11.01 12.39
CA LEU A 33 8.84 11.20 13.26
C LEU A 33 9.11 10.74 14.69
N ARG A 34 9.77 9.59 14.87
CA ARG A 34 10.19 9.10 16.20
C ARG A 34 11.14 10.06 16.87
N ARG A 35 12.13 10.60 16.14
CA ARG A 35 13.07 11.61 16.66
C ARG A 35 12.37 12.91 17.06
N LEU A 36 11.28 13.27 16.41
CA LEU A 36 10.43 14.41 16.75
C LEU A 36 9.47 14.14 17.91
N GLY A 37 9.50 12.94 18.51
CA GLY A 37 8.69 12.58 19.67
C GLY A 37 7.28 12.05 19.34
N TYR A 38 6.99 11.73 18.06
CA TYR A 38 5.73 11.11 17.73
C TYR A 38 5.71 9.62 18.08
N GLU A 39 4.56 9.12 18.52
CA GLU A 39 4.30 7.68 18.63
C GLU A 39 3.98 7.13 17.25
N VAL A 40 4.86 6.25 16.73
CA VAL A 40 4.78 5.75 15.35
C VAL A 40 4.70 4.24 15.34
N ALA A 41 3.71 3.72 14.63
CA ALA A 41 3.58 2.30 14.27
C ALA A 41 3.73 2.11 12.76
N VAL A 42 4.10 0.91 12.35
CA VAL A 42 4.18 0.52 10.93
C VAL A 42 3.24 -0.66 10.68
N TYR A 43 2.55 -0.64 9.53
CA TYR A 43 1.81 -1.77 9.02
C TYR A 43 2.28 -2.12 7.60
N SER A 44 2.57 -3.40 7.39
CA SER A 44 3.12 -3.92 6.14
C SER A 44 2.65 -5.35 5.88
N MET A 45 3.29 -6.04 4.96
CA MET A 45 3.18 -7.48 4.79
C MET A 45 4.35 -8.20 5.47
N VAL A 46 4.13 -9.47 5.82
CA VAL A 46 5.17 -10.33 6.35
C VAL A 46 6.17 -10.69 5.25
N TYR A 47 7.43 -10.35 5.47
CA TYR A 47 8.58 -10.77 4.65
C TYR A 47 9.76 -11.10 5.56
N SER A 48 10.58 -12.09 5.15
CA SER A 48 11.79 -12.48 5.90
C SER A 48 12.82 -11.36 6.02
N GLN A 49 12.78 -10.37 5.12
CA GLN A 49 13.70 -9.24 5.05
C GLN A 49 13.19 -8.01 5.82
N ASN A 50 11.99 -8.07 6.42
CA ASN A 50 11.45 -6.92 7.15
C ASN A 50 12.38 -6.49 8.28
N LEU A 51 12.47 -5.18 8.48
CA LEU A 51 13.08 -4.63 9.67
C LEU A 51 12.32 -5.08 10.93
N PRO A 52 13.00 -5.20 12.08
CA PRO A 52 12.34 -5.52 13.34
C PRO A 52 11.24 -4.50 13.66
N SER A 53 10.06 -4.99 14.08
CA SER A 53 8.94 -4.15 14.48
C SER A 53 8.10 -4.84 15.55
N GLU A 54 7.74 -4.10 16.59
CA GLU A 54 6.77 -4.56 17.60
C GLU A 54 5.39 -4.82 16.99
N MET A 55 5.11 -4.19 15.83
CA MET A 55 3.85 -4.34 15.10
C MET A 55 3.85 -5.52 14.11
N SER A 56 4.92 -6.31 14.03
CA SER A 56 5.05 -7.43 13.07
C SER A 56 3.91 -8.46 13.18
N GLY A 57 3.38 -8.68 14.38
CA GLY A 57 2.23 -9.57 14.61
C GLY A 57 0.91 -9.12 13.98
N TYR A 58 0.83 -7.87 13.50
CA TYR A 58 -0.33 -7.32 12.77
C TYR A 58 -0.17 -7.39 11.27
N PHE A 59 1.04 -7.66 10.75
CA PHE A 59 1.29 -7.60 9.32
C PHE A 59 0.42 -8.57 8.54
N ALA A 60 -0.02 -8.13 7.36
CA ALA A 60 -0.77 -8.99 6.45
C ALA A 60 0.12 -10.12 5.92
N SER A 61 -0.46 -11.29 5.65
CA SER A 61 0.30 -12.39 5.06
C SER A 61 0.90 -11.99 3.72
N GLU A 62 2.08 -12.54 3.43
CA GLU A 62 2.74 -12.36 2.13
C GLU A 62 1.85 -12.82 0.99
N ILE A 63 1.83 -12.06 -0.10
CA ILE A 63 1.28 -12.46 -1.39
C ILE A 63 2.33 -12.29 -2.47
N SER A 64 2.34 -13.19 -3.43
CA SER A 64 3.20 -13.13 -4.61
C SER A 64 2.35 -13.14 -5.88
N PHE A 65 2.77 -12.33 -6.86
CA PHE A 65 2.23 -12.39 -8.22
C PHE A 65 3.07 -13.30 -9.15
N SER A 66 4.03 -14.02 -8.57
CA SER A 66 4.84 -15.02 -9.26
C SER A 66 4.09 -16.35 -9.42
N ASP A 67 4.74 -17.33 -9.97
CA ASP A 67 4.17 -18.56 -10.47
C ASP A 67 3.30 -19.36 -9.50
N GLY A 68 2.29 -20.01 -10.08
CA GLY A 68 1.32 -20.86 -9.41
C GLY A 68 -0.10 -20.28 -9.37
N LEU A 69 -1.08 -21.08 -9.74
CA LEU A 69 -2.49 -20.67 -9.78
C LEU A 69 -3.00 -20.20 -8.41
N LYS A 70 -2.59 -20.88 -7.33
CA LYS A 70 -2.95 -20.51 -5.95
C LYS A 70 -2.44 -19.13 -5.55
N ASN A 71 -1.21 -18.77 -5.93
CA ASN A 71 -0.65 -17.45 -5.63
C ASN A 71 -1.36 -16.34 -6.41
N LYS A 72 -1.66 -16.58 -7.67
CA LYS A 72 -2.40 -15.63 -8.52
C LYS A 72 -3.83 -15.39 -8.00
N THR A 73 -4.52 -16.43 -7.55
CA THR A 73 -5.88 -16.28 -6.97
C THR A 73 -5.84 -15.53 -5.64
N ARG A 74 -4.89 -15.84 -4.74
CA ARG A 74 -4.71 -15.09 -3.48
C ARG A 74 -4.38 -13.61 -3.76
N ALA A 75 -3.51 -13.33 -4.72
CA ALA A 75 -3.16 -11.96 -5.10
C ALA A 75 -4.38 -11.22 -5.70
N ALA A 76 -5.17 -11.86 -6.55
CA ALA A 76 -6.41 -11.28 -7.07
C ALA A 76 -7.42 -11.00 -5.95
N CYS A 77 -7.66 -11.96 -5.05
CA CYS A 77 -8.52 -11.76 -3.88
C CYS A 77 -8.06 -10.58 -3.02
N ARG A 78 -6.73 -10.42 -2.81
CA ARG A 78 -6.17 -9.30 -2.05
C ARG A 78 -6.47 -7.94 -2.68
N ILE A 79 -6.43 -7.82 -4.00
CA ILE A 79 -6.77 -6.57 -4.72
C ILE A 79 -8.20 -6.13 -4.35
N PHE A 80 -9.14 -7.07 -4.23
CA PHE A 80 -10.51 -6.80 -3.80
C PHE A 80 -10.68 -6.70 -2.27
N GLY A 81 -9.59 -6.67 -1.51
CA GLY A 81 -9.61 -6.60 -0.05
C GLY A 81 -10.13 -7.85 0.62
N LEU A 82 -10.05 -9.00 -0.03
CA LEU A 82 -10.37 -10.31 0.53
C LEU A 82 -9.14 -10.92 1.24
N GLY A 83 -9.38 -11.92 2.09
CA GLY A 83 -8.33 -12.56 2.90
C GLY A 83 -8.16 -11.88 4.25
N ASP A 84 -6.96 -11.95 4.79
CA ASP A 84 -6.63 -11.51 6.16
C ASP A 84 -6.47 -9.98 6.33
N ILE A 85 -6.31 -9.23 5.22
CA ILE A 85 -5.99 -7.80 5.23
C ILE A 85 -6.97 -6.96 6.07
N LYS A 86 -8.28 -7.20 5.91
CA LYS A 86 -9.30 -6.45 6.68
C LYS A 86 -9.20 -6.74 8.17
N LYS A 87 -9.01 -8.01 8.53
CA LYS A 87 -8.94 -8.45 9.94
C LYS A 87 -7.68 -7.89 10.60
N SER A 88 -6.52 -8.07 9.99
CA SER A 88 -5.25 -7.62 10.55
C SER A 88 -5.16 -6.10 10.62
N PHE A 89 -5.64 -5.38 9.59
CA PHE A 89 -5.63 -3.93 9.60
C PHE A 89 -6.62 -3.34 10.62
N LYS A 90 -7.83 -3.91 10.76
CA LYS A 90 -8.76 -3.51 11.84
C LYS A 90 -8.16 -3.74 13.21
N LYS A 91 -7.42 -4.84 13.40
CA LYS A 91 -6.78 -5.15 14.68
C LYS A 91 -5.76 -4.08 15.06
N ILE A 92 -4.86 -3.67 14.17
CA ILE A 92 -3.90 -2.61 14.47
C ILE A 92 -4.57 -1.25 14.68
N LEU A 93 -5.64 -0.93 13.95
CA LEU A 93 -6.40 0.29 14.17
C LEU A 93 -7.03 0.33 15.57
N ASN A 94 -7.60 -0.79 16.04
CA ASN A 94 -8.20 -0.90 17.38
C ASN A 94 -7.15 -0.80 18.50
N ASP A 95 -6.02 -1.47 18.34
CA ASP A 95 -5.03 -1.62 19.40
C ASP A 95 -4.14 -0.39 19.49
N PHE A 96 -3.63 0.09 18.35
CA PHE A 96 -2.76 1.27 18.28
C PHE A 96 -3.54 2.59 18.33
N ARG A 97 -4.77 2.66 17.79
CA ARG A 97 -5.65 3.85 17.75
C ARG A 97 -4.95 5.06 17.13
N PRO A 98 -4.51 5.00 15.87
CA PRO A 98 -3.83 6.12 15.24
C PRO A 98 -4.75 7.32 15.03
N ASP A 99 -4.23 8.54 15.22
CA ASP A 99 -4.90 9.77 14.82
C ASP A 99 -4.74 10.03 13.32
N ILE A 100 -3.59 9.60 12.78
CA ILE A 100 -3.21 9.77 11.37
C ILE A 100 -2.75 8.42 10.82
N VAL A 101 -3.26 8.07 9.63
CA VAL A 101 -2.76 6.94 8.85
C VAL A 101 -2.13 7.49 7.57
N HIS A 102 -0.83 7.27 7.43
CA HIS A 102 -0.06 7.73 6.28
C HIS A 102 0.28 6.56 5.36
N PHE A 103 -0.36 6.56 4.22
CA PHE A 103 -0.20 5.54 3.18
C PHE A 103 0.94 5.91 2.22
N HIS A 104 1.70 4.92 1.83
CA HIS A 104 2.70 4.97 0.78
C HIS A 104 2.25 4.09 -0.40
N ASN A 105 3.02 3.08 -0.77
CA ASN A 105 2.71 2.21 -1.89
C ASN A 105 1.89 0.99 -1.43
N ILE A 106 0.56 1.08 -1.49
CA ILE A 106 -0.37 0.06 -0.96
C ILE A 106 -1.12 -0.72 -2.05
N HIS A 107 -1.20 -0.20 -3.24
CA HIS A 107 -2.06 -0.63 -4.34
C HIS A 107 -2.40 -2.14 -4.34
N SER A 108 -1.80 -2.92 -5.23
CA SER A 108 -2.17 -4.33 -5.46
C SER A 108 -1.84 -5.27 -4.29
N TYR A 109 -0.92 -4.90 -3.40
CA TYR A 109 -0.42 -5.77 -2.33
C TYR A 109 -1.21 -5.65 -1.03
N LEU A 110 -1.58 -4.44 -0.62
CA LEU A 110 -2.35 -4.19 0.60
C LEU A 110 -3.82 -3.80 0.31
N SER A 111 -4.15 -3.52 -0.94
CA SER A 111 -5.48 -3.06 -1.39
C SER A 111 -5.87 -1.66 -0.88
N PRO A 112 -6.58 -0.87 -1.69
CA PRO A 112 -7.18 0.40 -1.25
C PRO A 112 -8.21 0.26 -0.12
N VAL A 113 -8.65 -0.95 0.18
CA VAL A 113 -9.59 -1.20 1.29
C VAL A 113 -9.07 -0.68 2.65
N VAL A 114 -7.74 -0.65 2.84
CA VAL A 114 -7.14 -0.12 4.08
C VAL A 114 -7.41 1.39 4.26
N VAL A 115 -7.49 2.14 3.16
CA VAL A 115 -7.84 3.57 3.21
C VAL A 115 -9.29 3.77 3.67
N LYS A 116 -10.21 2.96 3.14
CA LYS A 116 -11.61 2.96 3.55
C LYS A 116 -11.73 2.64 5.03
N LEU A 117 -11.08 1.59 5.50
CA LEU A 117 -11.08 1.19 6.91
C LEU A 117 -10.53 2.29 7.82
N ALA A 118 -9.41 2.94 7.47
CA ALA A 118 -8.86 4.04 8.25
C ALA A 118 -9.86 5.19 8.40
N LYS A 119 -10.58 5.55 7.33
CA LYS A 119 -11.63 6.58 7.36
C LYS A 119 -12.83 6.15 8.21
N GLU A 120 -13.26 4.91 8.11
CA GLU A 120 -14.35 4.35 8.94
C GLU A 120 -14.01 4.39 10.44
N TYR A 121 -12.72 4.30 10.80
CA TYR A 121 -12.20 4.43 12.16
C TYR A 121 -11.97 5.89 12.60
N GLY A 122 -12.33 6.87 11.76
CA GLY A 122 -12.19 8.30 12.07
C GLY A 122 -10.76 8.83 11.98
N CYS A 123 -9.82 8.07 11.41
CA CYS A 123 -8.44 8.51 11.26
C CYS A 123 -8.31 9.56 10.15
N ARG A 124 -7.46 10.56 10.35
CA ARG A 124 -6.99 11.42 9.25
C ARG A 124 -6.12 10.60 8.33
N THR A 125 -6.29 10.75 7.02
CA THR A 125 -5.53 9.99 6.03
C THR A 125 -4.64 10.90 5.20
N VAL A 126 -3.38 10.48 5.04
CA VAL A 126 -2.39 11.10 4.15
C VAL A 126 -1.92 10.01 3.19
N TRP A 127 -1.65 10.35 1.95
CA TRP A 127 -1.13 9.40 0.98
C TRP A 127 -0.01 10.03 0.15
N THR A 128 1.22 9.52 0.32
CA THR A 128 2.35 9.87 -0.53
C THR A 128 2.36 8.97 -1.76
N LEU A 129 2.26 9.57 -2.92
CA LEU A 129 2.30 8.88 -4.21
C LEU A 129 3.75 8.74 -4.67
N HIS A 130 4.19 7.51 -4.91
CA HIS A 130 5.56 7.19 -5.35
C HIS A 130 5.64 6.83 -6.83
N ASP A 131 4.50 6.66 -7.48
CA ASP A 131 4.38 6.31 -8.89
C ASP A 131 3.09 6.89 -9.49
N TYR A 132 2.89 6.68 -10.79
CA TYR A 132 1.73 7.19 -11.52
C TYR A 132 0.50 6.27 -11.48
N LYS A 133 0.42 5.31 -10.54
CA LYS A 133 -0.63 4.28 -10.51
C LYS A 133 -2.06 4.83 -10.54
N LEU A 134 -2.31 5.98 -9.95
CA LEU A 134 -3.63 6.61 -9.95
C LEU A 134 -4.03 7.18 -11.31
N LEU A 135 -3.06 7.52 -12.17
CA LEU A 135 -3.26 8.05 -13.52
C LEU A 135 -3.09 6.98 -14.58
N CYS A 136 -2.05 6.16 -14.44
CA CYS A 136 -1.70 5.09 -15.38
C CYS A 136 -1.68 3.74 -14.64
N PRO A 137 -2.60 2.82 -14.92
CA PRO A 137 -2.65 1.52 -14.23
C PRO A 137 -1.35 0.70 -14.33
N SER A 138 -0.52 0.91 -15.36
CA SER A 138 0.83 0.33 -15.46
C SER A 138 1.90 1.11 -14.69
N TYR A 139 1.54 2.17 -13.97
CA TYR A 139 2.32 3.01 -13.03
C TYR A 139 3.50 3.81 -13.58
N ASN A 140 3.90 3.64 -14.82
CA ASN A 140 5.11 4.24 -15.39
C ASN A 140 4.86 5.23 -16.54
N CYS A 141 3.60 5.39 -16.97
CA CYS A 141 3.22 6.23 -18.13
C CYS A 141 4.00 5.87 -19.40
N LEU A 142 4.35 4.59 -19.58
CA LEU A 142 5.01 4.09 -20.77
C LEU A 142 4.18 3.01 -21.46
N CYS A 143 4.16 3.05 -22.79
CA CYS A 143 3.59 2.01 -23.63
C CYS A 143 4.54 1.72 -24.79
N GLN A 144 5.02 0.49 -24.91
CA GLN A 144 5.99 0.06 -25.94
C GLN A 144 7.24 0.96 -25.98
N GLY A 145 7.75 1.35 -24.79
CA GLY A 145 8.95 2.18 -24.65
C GLY A 145 8.78 3.67 -24.94
N LYS A 146 7.55 4.13 -25.23
CA LYS A 146 7.24 5.55 -25.50
C LYS A 146 6.37 6.11 -24.36
N ILE A 147 6.50 7.42 -24.10
CA ILE A 147 5.61 8.15 -23.15
C ILE A 147 4.17 7.99 -23.61
N CYS A 148 3.29 7.66 -22.69
CA CYS A 148 1.88 7.37 -22.94
C CYS A 148 0.99 7.96 -21.86
N GLU A 149 0.11 8.89 -22.25
CA GLU A 149 -0.86 9.56 -21.40
C GLU A 149 -2.31 9.14 -21.69
N ALA A 150 -2.50 8.10 -22.52
CA ALA A 150 -3.83 7.69 -22.99
C ALA A 150 -4.79 7.33 -21.86
N CYS A 151 -4.30 6.88 -20.69
CA CYS A 151 -5.13 6.57 -19.52
C CYS A 151 -5.56 7.80 -18.72
N PHE A 152 -5.08 8.99 -19.02
CA PHE A 152 -5.49 10.24 -18.33
C PHE A 152 -6.92 10.62 -18.70
N THR A 153 -7.33 10.31 -19.93
CA THR A 153 -8.69 10.56 -20.42
C THR A 153 -9.57 9.30 -20.42
N ASP A 154 -9.00 8.13 -20.71
CA ASP A 154 -9.70 6.86 -20.76
C ASP A 154 -8.84 5.73 -20.16
N ARG A 155 -9.11 5.36 -18.92
CA ARG A 155 -8.38 4.28 -18.22
C ARG A 155 -8.51 2.93 -18.91
N PHE A 156 -9.57 2.70 -19.71
CA PHE A 156 -9.76 1.45 -20.43
C PHE A 156 -8.67 1.18 -21.48
N GLN A 157 -7.90 2.21 -21.85
CA GLN A 157 -6.73 2.06 -22.73
C GLN A 157 -5.71 1.04 -22.19
N VAL A 158 -5.58 0.88 -20.86
CA VAL A 158 -4.69 -0.13 -20.27
C VAL A 158 -5.08 -1.54 -20.75
N PHE A 159 -6.37 -1.83 -20.83
CA PHE A 159 -6.90 -3.12 -21.30
C PHE A 159 -6.72 -3.28 -22.81
N ARG A 160 -7.10 -2.27 -23.60
CA ARG A 160 -6.99 -2.28 -25.06
C ARG A 160 -5.55 -2.49 -25.51
N ARG A 161 -4.62 -1.80 -24.87
CA ARG A 161 -3.17 -1.83 -25.19
C ARG A 161 -2.41 -2.96 -24.50
N LYS A 162 -3.08 -3.78 -23.65
CA LYS A 162 -2.48 -4.89 -22.90
C LYS A 162 -1.22 -4.45 -22.11
N CYS A 163 -1.27 -3.27 -21.46
CA CYS A 163 -0.09 -2.62 -20.86
C CYS A 163 0.54 -3.44 -19.73
N MET A 164 -0.23 -4.32 -19.05
CA MET A 164 0.29 -5.18 -18.00
C MET A 164 0.81 -6.50 -18.58
N LYS A 165 2.13 -6.59 -18.77
CA LYS A 165 2.83 -7.81 -19.25
C LYS A 165 2.25 -8.39 -20.55
N GLY A 166 1.69 -7.57 -21.43
CA GLY A 166 1.04 -8.03 -22.66
C GLY A 166 -0.24 -8.82 -22.47
N SER A 167 -0.79 -8.90 -21.25
CA SER A 167 -1.94 -9.71 -20.87
C SER A 167 -3.20 -8.85 -20.68
N ARG A 168 -4.31 -9.25 -21.33
CA ARG A 168 -5.62 -8.61 -21.12
C ARG A 168 -6.13 -8.82 -19.68
N ILE A 169 -5.96 -10.04 -19.14
CA ILE A 169 -6.41 -10.36 -17.78
C ILE A 169 -5.65 -9.53 -16.76
N ALA A 170 -4.32 -9.47 -16.85
CA ALA A 170 -3.51 -8.65 -15.96
C ALA A 170 -3.85 -7.16 -16.10
N SER A 171 -4.15 -6.69 -17.31
CA SER A 171 -4.54 -5.30 -17.56
C SER A 171 -5.93 -4.98 -17.01
N ALA A 172 -6.87 -5.92 -17.05
CA ALA A 172 -8.19 -5.77 -16.43
C ALA A 172 -8.09 -5.71 -14.89
N LEU A 173 -7.24 -6.54 -14.28
CA LEU A 173 -7.01 -6.50 -12.83
C LEU A 173 -6.27 -5.23 -12.36
N ALA A 174 -5.60 -4.54 -13.26
CA ALA A 174 -4.90 -3.28 -12.97
C ALA A 174 -5.79 -2.04 -13.17
N TYR A 175 -6.92 -2.19 -13.90
CA TYR A 175 -7.90 -1.13 -14.17
C TYR A 175 -8.64 -0.67 -12.93
#